data_3e8e3718c6343eef876317b5d0384705
#
_entry.id   3e8e3718c6343eef876317b5d0384705
#
_cell.length_a   1.000
_cell.length_b   1.000
_cell.length_c   1.000
_cell.angle_alpha   90.00
_cell.angle_beta   90.00
_cell.angle_gamma   90.00
#
_symmetry.space_group_name_H-M   'P 1'
#
loop_
_entity.id
_entity.type
_entity.pdbx_description
1 polymer ?
#
loop_
_entity_poly.entity_id
_entity_poly.type
_entity_poly.pdbx_seq_one_letter_code
_entity_poly.pdbx_strand_id
1 'polypeptide(L)'
;MNKAKKKKIDQIAVNLRASFDYNLGEKIICGMVLAGQEVRQIRDHHLQLKGSFITIKGNELWLNNLTLGAETARNIKLLATKKQITSLQKSKVLGNTIVATKLFSGSRYIKLEIAIASGKKKYDKRLSIKHRDLDRERQKYQR
;
A
#
# COMPACT_ATOMS: atom_id res chain seq x y z
N MET A 1 2.15 -19.03 32.33
CA MET A 1 2.23 -18.93 30.84
C MET A 1 2.11 -17.50 30.44
N ASN A 2 3.20 -16.90 30.01
CA ASN A 2 3.16 -15.55 29.46
C ASN A 2 2.56 -15.60 28.07
N LYS A 3 1.29 -15.26 27.95
CA LYS A 3 0.72 -14.91 26.65
C LYS A 3 1.49 -13.68 26.13
N ALA A 4 2.41 -13.89 25.19
CA ALA A 4 3.03 -12.78 24.49
C ALA A 4 1.92 -11.86 24.01
N LYS A 5 1.83 -10.65 24.54
CA LYS A 5 0.90 -9.63 24.05
C LYS A 5 1.22 -9.45 22.57
N LYS A 6 0.35 -9.94 21.69
CA LYS A 6 0.45 -9.64 20.25
C LYS A 6 0.51 -8.12 20.14
N LYS A 7 1.67 -7.61 19.74
CA LYS A 7 1.84 -6.17 19.51
C LYS A 7 0.77 -5.77 18.50
N LYS A 8 -0.13 -4.92 18.94
CA LYS A 8 -1.24 -4.45 18.11
C LYS A 8 -0.64 -3.60 16.97
N ILE A 9 -0.80 -4.08 15.74
CA ILE A 9 -0.41 -3.34 14.55
C ILE A 9 -1.66 -2.62 14.07
N ASP A 10 -1.62 -1.29 14.12
CA ASP A 10 -2.75 -0.47 13.70
C ASP A 10 -2.61 -0.08 12.23
N GLN A 11 -3.66 -0.32 11.45
CA GLN A 11 -3.74 0.15 10.08
C GLN A 11 -4.01 1.66 10.08
N ILE A 12 -3.07 2.44 9.54
CA ILE A 12 -3.17 3.91 9.50
C ILE A 12 -3.88 4.39 8.24
N ALA A 13 -3.55 3.80 7.09
CA ALA A 13 -4.03 4.26 5.80
C ALA A 13 -4.26 3.10 4.85
N VAL A 14 -5.23 3.27 3.96
CA VAL A 14 -5.56 2.31 2.89
C VAL A 14 -5.63 3.06 1.57
N ASN A 15 -5.01 2.51 0.54
CA ASN A 15 -5.09 3.06 -0.81
C ASN A 15 -6.26 2.42 -1.57
N LEU A 16 -7.44 2.95 -1.40
CA LEU A 16 -8.64 2.46 -2.08
C LEU A 16 -8.56 2.65 -3.60
N ARG A 17 -7.87 3.70 -4.05
CA ARG A 17 -7.71 3.98 -5.47
C ARG A 17 -6.91 2.87 -6.18
N ALA A 18 -5.91 2.31 -5.51
CA ALA A 18 -5.12 1.21 -6.07
C ALA A 18 -5.98 -0.04 -6.32
N SER A 19 -6.87 -0.39 -5.41
CA SER A 19 -7.78 -1.53 -5.60
C SER A 19 -8.82 -1.30 -6.69
N PHE A 20 -9.16 -0.04 -6.97
CA PHE A 20 -10.06 0.31 -8.06
C PHE A 20 -9.37 0.28 -9.43
N ASP A 21 -8.16 0.83 -9.53
CA ASP A 21 -7.43 0.98 -10.80
C ASP A 21 -6.70 -0.30 -11.22
N TYR A 22 -6.35 -1.17 -10.28
CA TYR A 22 -5.50 -2.34 -10.53
C TYR A 22 -6.11 -3.63 -9.99
N ASN A 23 -5.79 -4.73 -10.67
CA ASN A 23 -5.95 -6.06 -10.11
C ASN A 23 -4.74 -6.34 -9.22
N LEU A 24 -4.95 -6.44 -7.92
CA LEU A 24 -3.90 -6.65 -6.95
C LEU A 24 -3.57 -8.13 -6.82
N GLY A 25 -2.30 -8.47 -6.98
CA GLY A 25 -1.77 -9.81 -6.83
C GLY A 25 -1.11 -10.02 -5.47
N GLU A 26 0.07 -10.63 -5.48
CA GLU A 26 0.85 -10.92 -4.28
C GLU A 26 1.14 -9.65 -3.48
N LYS A 27 0.98 -9.73 -2.17
CA LYS A 27 1.22 -8.64 -1.23
C LYS A 27 2.45 -8.93 -0.38
N ILE A 28 3.26 -7.91 -0.17
CA ILE A 28 4.48 -7.98 0.63
C ILE A 28 4.49 -6.84 1.63
N ILE A 29 4.90 -7.12 2.86
CA ILE A 29 5.05 -6.10 3.90
C ILE A 29 6.52 -5.70 4.00
N CYS A 30 6.80 -4.42 3.82
CA CYS A 30 8.14 -3.85 3.85
C CYS A 30 8.30 -2.87 5.01
N GLY A 31 9.53 -2.79 5.56
CA GLY A 31 9.91 -1.69 6.43
C GLY A 31 10.12 -0.39 5.64
N MET A 32 10.11 0.73 6.32
CA MET A 32 10.33 2.06 5.74
C MET A 32 11.46 2.77 6.47
N VAL A 33 12.37 3.40 5.71
CA VAL A 33 13.42 4.25 6.26
C VAL A 33 12.89 5.68 6.33
N LEU A 34 12.46 6.11 7.51
CA LEU A 34 11.80 7.40 7.73
C LEU A 34 12.61 8.31 8.65
N ALA A 35 12.53 9.63 8.37
CA ALA A 35 12.99 10.66 9.31
C ALA A 35 11.97 10.85 10.44
N GLY A 36 12.40 11.45 11.57
CA GLY A 36 11.52 11.64 12.73
C GLY A 36 10.27 12.47 12.43
N GLN A 37 10.38 13.51 11.61
CA GLN A 37 9.23 14.31 11.18
C GLN A 37 8.24 13.51 10.33
N GLU A 38 8.75 12.67 9.44
CA GLU A 38 7.92 11.81 8.60
C GLU A 38 7.13 10.80 9.44
N VAL A 39 7.77 10.18 10.44
CA VAL A 39 7.11 9.28 11.40
C VAL A 39 5.99 10.00 12.13
N ARG A 40 6.23 11.22 12.59
CA ARG A 40 5.24 12.03 13.31
C ARG A 40 4.04 12.35 12.45
N GLN A 41 4.26 12.80 11.21
CA GLN A 41 3.19 13.09 10.26
C GLN A 41 2.35 11.85 9.94
N ILE A 42 2.98 10.70 9.78
CA ILE A 42 2.29 9.43 9.53
C ILE A 42 1.44 9.02 10.73
N ARG A 43 1.97 9.10 11.94
CA ARG A 43 1.23 8.76 13.17
C ARG A 43 0.06 9.70 13.43
N ASP A 44 0.17 10.96 13.00
CA ASP A 44 -0.90 11.96 13.10
C ASP A 44 -1.94 11.83 11.96
N HIS A 45 -1.83 10.82 11.12
CA HIS A 45 -2.69 10.57 9.95
C HIS A 45 -2.66 11.68 8.89
N HIS A 46 -1.59 12.46 8.82
CA HIS A 46 -1.39 13.50 7.81
C HIS A 46 -0.68 12.93 6.57
N LEU A 47 -1.30 11.95 5.94
CA LEU A 47 -0.73 11.30 4.75
C LEU A 47 -1.80 10.84 3.78
N GLN A 48 -1.40 10.71 2.52
CA GLN A 48 -2.21 10.09 1.48
C GLN A 48 -1.36 9.12 0.65
N LEU A 49 -1.83 7.88 0.54
CA LEU A 49 -1.21 6.85 -0.31
C LEU A 49 -1.66 6.92 -1.76
N LYS A 50 -2.71 7.67 -2.06
CA LYS A 50 -3.24 7.79 -3.42
C LYS A 50 -2.17 8.26 -4.40
N GLY A 51 -1.99 7.51 -5.48
CA GLY A 51 -1.01 7.82 -6.50
C GLY A 51 0.42 7.40 -6.17
N SER A 52 0.67 6.83 -4.98
CA SER A 52 1.99 6.32 -4.63
C SER A 52 2.29 5.00 -5.36
N PHE A 53 3.54 4.83 -5.73
CA PHE A 53 4.00 3.63 -6.44
C PHE A 53 5.43 3.29 -6.04
N ILE A 54 5.83 2.07 -6.36
CA ILE A 54 7.14 1.54 -5.97
C ILE A 54 8.02 1.43 -7.21
N THR A 55 9.24 1.94 -7.12
CA THR A 55 10.27 1.74 -8.14
C THR A 55 11.39 0.87 -7.61
N ILE A 56 12.03 0.12 -8.50
CA ILE A 56 13.18 -0.71 -8.19
C ILE A 56 14.40 -0.10 -8.88
N LYS A 57 15.40 0.28 -8.06
CA LYS A 57 16.70 0.76 -8.56
C LYS A 57 17.80 -0.13 -8.01
N GLY A 58 18.47 -0.87 -8.90
CA GLY A 58 19.41 -1.89 -8.47
C GLY A 58 18.68 -2.96 -7.63
N ASN A 59 19.17 -3.23 -6.44
CA ASN A 59 18.56 -4.17 -5.50
C ASN A 59 17.78 -3.46 -4.38
N GLU A 60 17.29 -2.25 -4.64
CA GLU A 60 16.58 -1.43 -3.65
C GLU A 60 15.19 -1.06 -4.13
N LEU A 61 14.25 -1.03 -3.18
CA LEU A 61 12.88 -0.57 -3.41
C LEU A 61 12.72 0.86 -2.92
N TRP A 62 12.02 1.68 -3.71
CA TRP A 62 11.75 3.07 -3.37
C TRP A 62 10.27 3.38 -3.50
N LEU A 63 9.70 3.98 -2.47
CA LEU A 63 8.34 4.51 -2.49
C LEU A 63 8.38 5.94 -3.05
N ASN A 64 7.60 6.18 -4.09
CA ASN A 64 7.50 7.48 -4.74
C ASN A 64 6.10 8.04 -4.58
N ASN A 65 6.01 9.35 -4.59
CA ASN A 65 4.76 10.10 -4.65
C ASN A 65 3.85 9.92 -3.43
N LEU A 66 4.42 9.62 -2.26
CA LEU A 66 3.69 9.67 -1.01
C LEU A 66 3.45 11.13 -0.62
N THR A 67 2.22 11.49 -0.27
CA THR A 67 1.89 12.81 0.23
C THR A 67 1.90 12.82 1.75
N LEU A 68 2.72 13.69 2.34
CA LEU A 68 2.78 13.94 3.78
C LEU A 68 2.39 15.39 4.06
N GLY A 69 1.30 15.59 4.80
CA GLY A 69 0.74 16.92 4.99
C GLY A 69 0.26 17.52 3.67
N ALA A 70 0.76 18.69 3.31
CA ALA A 70 0.42 19.40 2.06
C ALA A 70 1.43 19.14 0.92
N GLU A 71 2.53 18.45 1.19
CA GLU A 71 3.63 18.29 0.25
C GLU A 71 3.88 16.82 -0.11
N THR A 72 4.41 16.61 -1.32
CA THR A 72 4.90 15.29 -1.72
C THR A 72 6.22 15.01 -1.00
N ALA A 73 6.29 13.88 -0.30
CA ALA A 73 7.49 13.47 0.38
C ALA A 73 8.62 13.11 -0.60
N ARG A 74 9.84 13.14 -0.10
CA ARG A 74 10.99 12.58 -0.81
C ARG A 74 10.76 11.09 -1.12
N ASN A 75 11.52 10.53 -2.04
CA ASN A 75 11.51 9.09 -2.26
C ASN A 75 12.01 8.37 -0.99
N ILE A 76 11.22 7.42 -0.52
CA ILE A 76 11.47 6.71 0.73
C ILE A 76 11.97 5.30 0.41
N LYS A 77 13.12 4.94 0.98
CA LYS A 77 13.66 3.60 0.83
C LYS A 77 12.84 2.59 1.62
N LEU A 78 12.51 1.47 0.97
CA LEU A 78 11.82 0.35 1.59
C LEU A 78 12.79 -0.78 1.88
N LEU A 79 12.53 -1.50 2.97
CA LEU A 79 13.35 -2.62 3.41
C LEU A 79 12.63 -3.93 3.10
N ALA A 80 13.24 -4.74 2.24
CA ALA A 80 12.72 -6.05 1.83
C ALA A 80 13.85 -7.06 1.70
N THR A 81 13.52 -8.35 1.76
CA THR A 81 14.52 -9.41 1.55
C THR A 81 14.91 -9.51 0.08
N LYS A 82 16.08 -10.06 -0.19
CA LYS A 82 16.55 -10.29 -1.57
C LYS A 82 15.56 -11.13 -2.39
N LYS A 83 14.95 -12.14 -1.76
CA LYS A 83 13.94 -12.98 -2.42
C LYS A 83 12.71 -12.17 -2.83
N GLN A 84 12.23 -11.31 -1.96
CA GLN A 84 11.10 -10.42 -2.24
C GLN A 84 11.43 -9.46 -3.39
N ILE A 85 12.59 -8.83 -3.36
CA ILE A 85 13.03 -7.91 -4.42
C ILE A 85 13.15 -8.63 -5.76
N THR A 86 13.73 -9.82 -5.78
CA THR A 86 13.86 -10.63 -7.01
C THR A 86 12.48 -11.00 -7.58
N SER A 87 11.54 -11.40 -6.74
CA SER A 87 10.17 -11.70 -7.14
C SER A 87 9.48 -10.47 -7.75
N LEU A 88 9.65 -9.31 -7.15
CA LEU A 88 9.10 -8.05 -7.66
C LEU A 88 9.73 -7.62 -8.99
N GLN A 89 11.04 -7.82 -9.15
CA GLN A 89 11.74 -7.54 -10.41
C GLN A 89 11.19 -8.39 -11.55
N LYS A 90 10.98 -9.69 -11.32
CA LYS A 90 10.38 -10.59 -12.31
C LYS A 90 9.00 -10.14 -12.72
N SER A 91 8.16 -9.75 -11.77
CA SER A 91 6.81 -9.25 -12.05
C SER A 91 6.83 -7.97 -12.85
N LYS A 92 7.79 -7.09 -12.60
CA LYS A 92 7.93 -5.83 -13.34
C LYS A 92 8.34 -6.06 -14.80
N VAL A 93 9.21 -7.03 -15.06
CA VAL A 93 9.59 -7.44 -16.41
C VAL A 93 8.38 -7.94 -17.21
N LEU A 94 7.41 -8.58 -16.55
CA LEU A 94 6.17 -9.03 -17.16
C LEU A 94 5.15 -7.90 -17.42
N GLY A 95 5.50 -6.65 -17.15
CA GLY A 95 4.64 -5.50 -17.37
C GLY A 95 3.75 -5.11 -16.20
N ASN A 96 3.90 -5.73 -15.04
CA ASN A 96 3.17 -5.38 -13.83
C ASN A 96 3.77 -4.14 -13.14
N THR A 97 2.91 -3.41 -12.43
CA THR A 97 3.31 -2.30 -11.59
C THR A 97 3.30 -2.74 -10.13
N ILE A 98 4.03 -2.03 -9.27
CA ILE A 98 4.01 -2.25 -7.83
C ILE A 98 3.42 -1.00 -7.18
N VAL A 99 2.37 -1.18 -6.39
CA VAL A 99 1.68 -0.08 -5.73
C VAL A 99 1.64 -0.26 -4.22
N ALA A 100 1.58 0.84 -3.49
CA ALA A 100 1.36 0.82 -2.04
C ALA A 100 -0.14 0.64 -1.76
N THR A 101 -0.50 -0.31 -0.92
CA THR A 101 -1.89 -0.63 -0.62
C THR A 101 -2.32 -0.19 0.76
N LYS A 102 -1.51 -0.48 1.78
CA LYS A 102 -1.82 -0.16 3.17
C LYS A 102 -0.58 0.28 3.91
N LEU A 103 -0.78 1.08 4.93
CA LEU A 103 0.28 1.52 5.82
C LEU A 103 -0.10 1.16 7.26
N PHE A 104 0.83 0.53 7.97
CA PHE A 104 0.63 0.07 9.34
C PHE A 104 1.59 0.75 10.30
N SER A 105 1.11 1.10 11.48
CA SER A 105 1.93 1.58 12.59
C SER A 105 2.02 0.53 13.67
N GLY A 106 3.24 0.04 13.93
CA GLY A 106 3.53 -0.75 15.12
C GLY A 106 4.03 0.14 16.27
N SER A 107 4.38 -0.48 17.41
CA SER A 107 4.92 0.26 18.56
C SER A 107 6.25 0.95 18.30
N ARG A 108 7.07 0.42 17.40
CA ARG A 108 8.40 0.94 17.06
C ARG A 108 8.56 1.31 15.59
N TYR A 109 7.96 0.53 14.69
CA TYR A 109 8.19 0.64 13.26
C TYR A 109 6.92 0.88 12.50
N ILE A 110 7.03 1.64 11.42
CA ILE A 110 5.99 1.81 10.43
C ILE A 110 6.30 0.86 9.28
N LYS A 111 5.29 0.12 8.83
CA LYS A 111 5.40 -0.84 7.74
C LYS A 111 4.44 -0.51 6.63
N LEU A 112 4.87 -0.78 5.41
CA LEU A 112 4.08 -0.57 4.20
C LEU A 112 3.76 -1.91 3.55
N GLU A 113 2.48 -2.13 3.28
CA GLU A 113 2.06 -3.24 2.42
C GLU A 113 2.08 -2.77 0.97
N ILE A 114 2.80 -3.51 0.14
CA ILE A 114 2.87 -3.27 -1.31
C ILE A 114 2.30 -4.48 -2.03
N ALA A 115 1.77 -4.26 -3.22
CA ALA A 115 1.20 -5.34 -4.02
C ALA A 115 1.66 -5.23 -5.47
N ILE A 116 1.85 -6.39 -6.08
CA ILE A 116 2.02 -6.50 -7.52
C ILE A 116 0.67 -6.22 -8.16
N ALA A 117 0.63 -5.30 -9.12
CA ALA A 117 -0.61 -4.80 -9.70
C ALA A 117 -0.57 -4.87 -11.22
N SER A 118 -1.66 -5.33 -11.81
CA SER A 118 -1.91 -5.24 -13.25
C SER A 118 -3.04 -4.25 -13.51
N GLY A 119 -2.91 -3.44 -14.58
CA GLY A 119 -3.94 -2.45 -14.91
C GLY A 119 -5.28 -3.10 -15.25
N LYS A 120 -6.37 -2.59 -14.68
CA LYS A 120 -7.71 -2.99 -15.06
C LYS A 120 -8.13 -2.36 -16.39
N LYS A 121 -8.79 -3.15 -17.23
CA LYS A 121 -9.47 -2.62 -18.41
C LYS A 121 -10.69 -1.79 -17.98
N LYS A 122 -11.15 -0.87 -18.84
CA LYS A 122 -12.36 -0.06 -18.56
C LYS A 122 -13.57 -0.93 -18.18
N TYR A 123 -13.73 -2.08 -18.82
CA TYR A 123 -14.77 -3.05 -18.51
C TYR A 123 -14.71 -3.53 -17.05
N ASP A 124 -13.53 -3.89 -16.56
CA ASP A 124 -13.34 -4.34 -15.18
C ASP A 124 -13.67 -3.25 -14.16
N LYS A 125 -13.32 -2.01 -14.47
CA LYS A 125 -13.66 -0.85 -13.62
C LYS A 125 -15.17 -0.63 -13.53
N ARG A 126 -15.89 -0.76 -14.63
CA ARG A 126 -17.35 -0.65 -14.68
C ARG A 126 -18.02 -1.73 -13.85
N LEU A 127 -17.54 -2.97 -13.93
CA LEU A 127 -18.04 -4.08 -13.11
C LEU A 127 -17.81 -3.82 -11.62
N SER A 128 -16.66 -3.32 -11.23
CA SER A 128 -16.35 -2.99 -9.83
C SER A 128 -17.30 -1.93 -9.28
N ILE A 129 -17.61 -0.90 -10.06
CA ILE A 129 -18.60 0.13 -9.69
C ILE A 129 -19.99 -0.48 -9.53
N LYS A 130 -20.42 -1.31 -10.48
CA LYS A 130 -21.72 -1.96 -10.45
C LYS A 130 -21.90 -2.85 -9.21
N HIS A 131 -20.89 -3.66 -8.87
CA HIS A 131 -20.91 -4.49 -7.66
C HIS A 131 -21.00 -3.66 -6.39
N ARG A 132 -20.25 -2.57 -6.32
CA ARG A 132 -20.27 -1.66 -5.17
C ARG A 132 -21.65 -1.03 -4.96
N ASP A 133 -22.29 -0.62 -6.04
CA ASP A 133 -23.64 -0.01 -5.99
C ASP A 133 -24.69 -1.03 -5.56
N LEU A 134 -24.62 -2.26 -6.07
CA LEU A 134 -25.50 -3.35 -5.65
C LEU A 134 -25.35 -3.69 -4.16
N ASP A 135 -24.13 -3.71 -3.64
CA ASP A 135 -23.87 -3.95 -2.22
C ASP A 135 -24.44 -2.83 -1.35
N ARG A 136 -24.34 -1.57 -1.79
CA ARG A 136 -24.96 -0.42 -1.09
C ARG A 136 -26.48 -0.56 -1.03
N GLU A 137 -27.13 -0.96 -2.12
CA GLU A 137 -28.56 -1.19 -2.15
C GLU A 137 -29.00 -2.30 -1.21
N ARG A 138 -28.28 -3.45 -1.22
CA ARG A 138 -28.53 -4.54 -0.29
C ARG A 138 -28.44 -4.11 1.16
N GLN A 139 -27.48 -3.30 1.53
CA GLN A 139 -27.34 -2.80 2.89
C GLN A 139 -28.49 -1.89 3.31
N LYS A 140 -29.08 -1.13 2.39
CA LYS A 140 -30.26 -0.30 2.67
C LYS A 140 -31.49 -1.12 3.01
N TYR A 141 -31.66 -2.30 2.41
CA TYR A 141 -32.84 -3.16 2.61
C TYR A 141 -32.71 -4.12 3.78
N GLN A 142 -31.54 -4.23 4.41
CA GLN A 142 -31.29 -5.11 5.55
C GLN A 142 -31.44 -4.40 6.92
N ARG A 143 -31.89 -3.19 6.94
CA ARG A 143 -32.17 -2.45 8.19
C ARG A 143 -33.59 -2.70 8.68
#